data_e3a4f6bf4707558a59c024338810fd21
#
_entry.id   e3a4f6bf4707558a59c024338810fd21
#
_cell.length_a   1.000
_cell.length_b   1.000
_cell.length_c   1.000
_cell.angle_alpha   90.00
_cell.angle_beta   90.00
_cell.angle_gamma   90.00
#
_symmetry.space_group_name_H-M   'P 1'
#
loop_
_entity.id
_entity.type
_entity.pdbx_description
1 polymer ?
#
loop_
_entity_poly.entity_id
_entity_poly.type
_entity_poly.pdbx_seq_one_letter_code
_entity_poly.pdbx_strand_id
1 'polypeptide(L)'
;MRRFLTAFAAAVLMLSLGTADAAEYKKMTIRAATANPQGSLHVVAIDKFKEIVEKESNGAITVQTFYGGSLGDEQANVKQLRNAEIHLAVLADGNLTPFAPQAGVFILPYMFPKISDAEKLFGNEAFMNKTADAIAKQSRTR
;
A
#
# COMPACT_ATOMS: atom_id res chain seq x y z
N MET A 1 58.18 -2.42 21.97
CA MET A 1 57.33 -3.39 21.22
C MET A 1 55.90 -3.53 21.79
N ARG A 2 55.62 -3.28 23.05
CA ARG A 2 54.24 -3.46 23.64
C ARG A 2 53.22 -2.35 23.24
N ARG A 3 53.63 -1.20 22.74
CA ARG A 3 52.75 -0.08 22.36
C ARG A 3 52.17 -0.15 20.96
N PHE A 4 52.75 -1.00 20.04
CA PHE A 4 52.22 -1.15 18.71
C PHE A 4 51.14 -2.24 18.59
N LEU A 5 51.07 -3.18 19.53
CA LEU A 5 50.04 -4.23 19.56
C LEU A 5 48.65 -3.73 19.98
N THR A 6 48.61 -2.69 20.81
CA THR A 6 47.34 -2.12 21.29
C THR A 6 46.65 -1.23 20.26
N ALA A 7 47.42 -0.62 19.34
CA ALA A 7 46.84 0.21 18.26
C ALA A 7 46.20 -0.65 17.14
N PHE A 8 46.71 -1.87 16.93
CA PHE A 8 46.19 -2.78 15.89
C PHE A 8 44.87 -3.45 16.31
N ALA A 9 44.72 -3.75 17.61
CA ALA A 9 43.48 -4.32 18.15
C ALA A 9 42.29 -3.36 18.12
N ALA A 10 42.52 -2.04 18.26
CA ALA A 10 41.46 -1.04 18.22
C ALA A 10 40.95 -0.76 16.77
N ALA A 11 41.81 -0.94 15.76
CA ALA A 11 41.41 -0.74 14.37
C ALA A 11 40.55 -1.89 13.80
N VAL A 12 40.68 -3.12 14.34
CA VAL A 12 39.90 -4.27 13.90
C VAL A 12 38.49 -4.27 14.51
N LEU A 13 38.30 -3.61 15.66
CA LEU A 13 36.97 -3.54 16.32
C LEU A 13 36.03 -2.52 15.66
N MET A 14 36.53 -1.60 14.83
CA MET A 14 35.69 -0.62 14.11
C MET A 14 35.15 -1.10 12.75
N LEU A 15 35.60 -2.25 12.27
CA LEU A 15 35.10 -2.83 10.98
C LEU A 15 33.90 -3.76 11.15
N SER A 16 33.42 -3.98 12.38
CA SER A 16 32.25 -4.83 12.67
C SER A 16 30.98 -4.03 12.98
N LEU A 17 30.91 -2.77 12.60
CA LEU A 17 29.65 -2.07 12.49
C LEU A 17 28.92 -2.67 11.30
N GLY A 18 28.11 -3.69 11.61
CA GLY A 18 27.33 -4.43 10.65
C GLY A 18 26.60 -3.47 9.72
N THR A 19 26.85 -3.62 8.45
CA THR A 19 25.93 -3.14 7.42
C THR A 19 24.57 -3.76 7.77
N ALA A 20 23.64 -2.93 8.27
CA ALA A 20 22.26 -3.35 8.34
C ALA A 20 21.93 -3.85 6.93
N ASP A 21 21.59 -5.13 6.84
CA ASP A 21 21.21 -5.78 5.58
C ASP A 21 19.99 -5.03 5.07
N ALA A 22 20.22 -4.03 4.22
CA ALA A 22 19.17 -3.31 3.56
C ALA A 22 18.46 -4.35 2.68
N ALA A 23 17.22 -4.66 3.00
CA ALA A 23 16.43 -5.63 2.25
C ALA A 23 16.59 -5.31 0.75
N GLU A 24 17.19 -6.24 0.01
CA GLU A 24 17.45 -6.05 -1.42
C GLU A 24 16.14 -6.23 -2.17
N TYR A 25 15.47 -5.12 -2.46
CA TYR A 25 14.22 -5.13 -3.21
C TYR A 25 14.51 -5.43 -4.69
N LYS A 26 13.75 -6.36 -5.26
CA LYS A 26 13.78 -6.59 -6.70
C LYS A 26 13.27 -5.35 -7.45
N LYS A 27 14.00 -4.91 -8.48
CA LYS A 27 13.55 -3.79 -9.32
C LYS A 27 12.22 -4.09 -9.97
N MET A 28 11.24 -3.20 -9.74
CA MET A 28 9.91 -3.29 -10.34
C MET A 28 9.22 -1.94 -10.42
N THR A 29 8.21 -1.85 -11.27
CA THR A 29 7.33 -0.68 -11.36
C THR A 29 5.92 -1.06 -10.93
N ILE A 30 5.39 -0.36 -9.94
CA ILE A 30 3.99 -0.46 -9.50
C ILE A 30 3.18 0.57 -10.30
N ARG A 31 2.10 0.13 -10.94
CA ARG A 31 1.13 1.01 -11.61
C ARG A 31 -0.03 1.23 -10.67
N ALA A 32 -0.23 2.47 -10.23
CA ALA A 32 -1.25 2.87 -9.27
C ALA A 32 -2.26 3.82 -9.91
N ALA A 33 -3.56 3.56 -9.76
CA ALA A 33 -4.61 4.32 -10.43
C ALA A 33 -5.72 4.78 -9.48
N THR A 34 -6.35 5.90 -9.81
CA THR A 34 -7.65 6.32 -9.32
C THR A 34 -8.41 7.13 -10.38
N ALA A 35 -9.71 6.96 -10.44
CA ALA A 35 -10.57 7.80 -11.29
C ALA A 35 -10.76 9.22 -10.72
N ASN A 36 -10.37 9.44 -9.47
CA ASN A 36 -10.55 10.72 -8.80
C ASN A 36 -9.52 11.77 -9.28
N PRO A 37 -9.91 13.06 -9.32
CA PRO A 37 -9.04 14.13 -9.80
C PRO A 37 -7.95 14.50 -8.80
N GLN A 38 -6.95 15.24 -9.28
CA GLN A 38 -5.92 15.86 -8.44
C GLN A 38 -6.55 16.63 -7.27
N GLY A 39 -5.90 16.54 -6.10
CA GLY A 39 -6.39 17.18 -4.86
C GLY A 39 -7.40 16.34 -4.08
N SER A 40 -7.87 15.21 -4.59
CA SER A 40 -8.71 14.27 -3.84
C SER A 40 -7.91 13.48 -2.81
N LEU A 41 -8.59 12.99 -1.76
CA LEU A 41 -7.97 12.10 -0.76
C LEU A 41 -7.42 10.80 -1.38
N HIS A 42 -8.03 10.32 -2.47
CA HIS A 42 -7.57 9.15 -3.21
C HIS A 42 -6.19 9.38 -3.82
N VAL A 43 -5.97 10.55 -4.42
CA VAL A 43 -4.66 10.94 -4.97
C VAL A 43 -3.65 11.11 -3.84
N VAL A 44 -4.00 11.77 -2.74
CA VAL A 44 -3.11 11.92 -1.57
C VAL A 44 -2.66 10.56 -1.03
N ALA A 45 -3.56 9.57 -0.99
CA ALA A 45 -3.21 8.21 -0.55
C ALA A 45 -2.19 7.54 -1.48
N ILE A 46 -2.39 7.66 -2.81
CA ILE A 46 -1.45 7.11 -3.79
C ILE A 46 -0.09 7.83 -3.73
N ASP A 47 -0.09 9.16 -3.62
CA ASP A 47 1.14 9.94 -3.54
C ASP A 47 1.94 9.58 -2.29
N LYS A 48 1.26 9.39 -1.15
CA LYS A 48 1.92 8.96 0.09
C LYS A 48 2.45 7.54 0.01
N PHE A 49 1.71 6.63 -0.60
CA PHE A 49 2.18 5.28 -0.88
C PHE A 49 3.43 5.29 -1.77
N LYS A 50 3.42 6.09 -2.85
CA LYS A 50 4.57 6.27 -3.74
C LYS A 50 5.79 6.77 -2.99
N GLU A 51 5.66 7.86 -2.23
CA GLU A 51 6.75 8.45 -1.42
C GLU A 51 7.40 7.40 -0.52
N ILE A 52 6.57 6.64 0.22
CA ILE A 52 7.06 5.63 1.17
C ILE A 52 7.78 4.49 0.44
N VAL A 53 7.14 3.91 -0.58
CA VAL A 53 7.67 2.74 -1.29
C VAL A 53 8.96 3.07 -2.02
N GLU A 54 9.02 4.19 -2.73
CA GLU A 54 10.23 4.60 -3.44
C GLU A 54 11.39 4.89 -2.48
N LYS A 55 11.10 5.52 -1.34
CA LYS A 55 12.07 5.80 -0.29
C LYS A 55 12.59 4.52 0.38
N GLU A 56 11.69 3.67 0.88
CA GLU A 56 12.06 2.46 1.64
C GLU A 56 12.78 1.42 0.75
N SER A 57 12.46 1.40 -0.54
CA SER A 57 13.15 0.53 -1.50
C SER A 57 14.44 1.12 -2.09
N ASN A 58 14.88 2.31 -1.63
CA ASN A 58 16.00 3.04 -2.21
C ASN A 58 15.88 3.19 -3.75
N GLY A 59 14.63 3.38 -4.25
CA GLY A 59 14.33 3.53 -5.66
C GLY A 59 14.34 2.22 -6.46
N ALA A 60 14.50 1.05 -5.82
CA ALA A 60 14.39 -0.24 -6.50
C ALA A 60 12.94 -0.48 -6.99
N ILE A 61 11.95 0.00 -6.24
CA ILE A 61 10.55 -0.02 -6.62
C ILE A 61 10.15 1.40 -7.00
N THR A 62 9.61 1.59 -8.21
CA THR A 62 9.05 2.86 -8.68
C THR A 62 7.54 2.77 -8.78
N VAL A 63 6.83 3.89 -8.53
CA VAL A 63 5.37 3.94 -8.63
C VAL A 63 4.96 4.90 -9.75
N GLN A 64 4.39 4.34 -10.81
CA GLN A 64 3.76 5.09 -11.89
C GLN A 64 2.28 5.33 -11.54
N THR A 65 1.87 6.59 -11.55
CA THR A 65 0.56 7.03 -11.06
C THR A 65 -0.34 7.49 -12.21
N PHE A 66 -1.63 7.13 -12.13
CA PHE A 66 -2.66 7.45 -13.11
C PHE A 66 -3.88 8.02 -12.40
N TYR A 67 -4.19 9.30 -12.63
CA TYR A 67 -5.25 10.05 -11.95
C TYR A 67 -6.33 10.52 -12.90
N GLY A 68 -7.47 10.98 -12.34
CA GLY A 68 -8.53 11.64 -13.08
C GLY A 68 -9.21 10.77 -14.12
N GLY A 69 -9.24 9.45 -13.92
CA GLY A 69 -9.87 8.53 -14.86
C GLY A 69 -9.07 8.29 -16.14
N SER A 70 -7.77 8.60 -16.16
CA SER A 70 -6.91 8.40 -17.35
C SER A 70 -6.83 6.94 -17.81
N LEU A 71 -7.13 5.97 -16.94
CA LEU A 71 -7.27 4.55 -17.26
C LEU A 71 -8.72 4.05 -17.18
N GLY A 72 -9.71 4.95 -17.21
CA GLY A 72 -11.13 4.66 -17.07
C GLY A 72 -11.67 4.93 -15.66
N ASP A 73 -12.92 4.55 -15.44
CA ASP A 73 -13.61 4.70 -14.16
C ASP A 73 -13.12 3.71 -13.09
N GLU A 74 -13.65 3.81 -11.87
CA GLU A 74 -13.26 2.94 -10.75
C GLU A 74 -13.57 1.46 -11.01
N GLN A 75 -14.68 1.14 -11.70
CA GLN A 75 -15.00 -0.24 -12.06
C GLN A 75 -14.05 -0.78 -13.14
N ALA A 76 -13.62 0.06 -14.09
CA ALA A 76 -12.57 -0.29 -15.04
C ALA A 76 -11.25 -0.58 -14.32
N ASN A 77 -10.90 0.22 -13.30
CA ASN A 77 -9.70 -0.03 -12.49
C ASN A 77 -9.76 -1.39 -11.76
N VAL A 78 -10.93 -1.81 -11.24
CA VAL A 78 -11.09 -3.15 -10.65
C VAL A 78 -10.85 -4.26 -11.68
N LYS A 79 -11.36 -4.10 -12.91
CA LYS A 79 -11.10 -5.07 -14.00
C LYS A 79 -9.62 -5.15 -14.36
N GLN A 80 -8.94 -4.01 -14.41
CA GLN A 80 -7.51 -3.92 -14.70
C GLN A 80 -6.65 -4.54 -13.59
N LEU A 81 -7.03 -4.38 -12.30
CA LEU A 81 -6.41 -5.10 -11.19
C LEU A 81 -6.51 -6.61 -11.37
N ARG A 82 -7.70 -7.11 -11.73
CA ARG A 82 -7.93 -8.55 -11.96
C ARG A 82 -7.09 -9.11 -13.11
N ASN A 83 -6.81 -8.29 -14.10
CA ASN A 83 -6.01 -8.66 -15.28
C ASN A 83 -4.51 -8.38 -15.06
N ALA A 84 -4.11 -7.89 -13.89
CA ALA A 84 -2.74 -7.45 -13.58
C ALA A 84 -2.21 -6.34 -14.53
N GLU A 85 -3.08 -5.54 -15.11
CA GLU A 85 -2.72 -4.37 -15.93
C GLU A 85 -2.29 -3.19 -15.05
N ILE A 86 -2.88 -3.08 -13.85
CA ILE A 86 -2.43 -2.20 -12.76
C ILE A 86 -2.22 -3.03 -11.50
N HIS A 87 -1.46 -2.50 -10.54
CA HIS A 87 -1.06 -3.21 -9.32
C HIS A 87 -1.75 -2.65 -8.07
N LEU A 88 -2.21 -1.39 -8.11
CA LEU A 88 -2.90 -0.71 -7.03
C LEU A 88 -4.01 0.17 -7.61
N ALA A 89 -5.18 0.18 -6.95
CA ALA A 89 -6.21 1.17 -7.19
C ALA A 89 -6.76 1.70 -5.86
N VAL A 90 -7.07 3.00 -5.82
CA VAL A 90 -7.81 3.62 -4.73
C VAL A 90 -9.16 4.07 -5.27
N LEU A 91 -10.22 3.52 -4.68
CA LEU A 91 -11.60 3.70 -5.18
C LEU A 91 -12.59 3.69 -4.02
N ALA A 92 -13.82 4.15 -4.27
CA ALA A 92 -14.90 4.10 -3.30
C ALA A 92 -15.51 2.69 -3.20
N ASP A 93 -15.85 2.26 -1.98
CA ASP A 93 -16.38 0.91 -1.69
C ASP A 93 -17.59 0.55 -2.57
N GLY A 94 -18.46 1.51 -2.85
CA GLY A 94 -19.63 1.29 -3.70
C GLY A 94 -19.31 0.78 -5.09
N ASN A 95 -18.17 1.19 -5.66
CA ASN A 95 -17.72 0.74 -6.98
C ASN A 95 -17.08 -0.65 -6.98
N LEU A 96 -16.78 -1.18 -5.78
CA LEU A 96 -16.30 -2.54 -5.61
C LEU A 96 -17.45 -3.56 -5.47
N THR A 97 -18.65 -3.13 -5.07
CA THR A 97 -19.80 -4.02 -4.79
C THR A 97 -20.21 -4.93 -5.95
N PRO A 98 -20.13 -4.54 -7.25
CA PRO A 98 -20.43 -5.44 -8.35
C PRO A 98 -19.46 -6.64 -8.46
N PHE A 99 -18.26 -6.50 -7.90
CA PHE A 99 -17.20 -7.51 -7.93
C PHE A 99 -17.09 -8.27 -6.60
N ALA A 100 -17.46 -7.63 -5.50
CA ALA A 100 -17.44 -8.16 -4.16
C ALA A 100 -18.61 -7.60 -3.34
N PRO A 101 -19.78 -8.24 -3.37
CA PRO A 101 -20.98 -7.77 -2.65
C PRO A 101 -20.76 -7.50 -1.17
N GLN A 102 -19.82 -8.19 -0.53
CA GLN A 102 -19.49 -7.96 0.88
C GLN A 102 -18.92 -6.55 1.15
N ALA A 103 -18.31 -5.89 0.15
CA ALA A 103 -17.88 -4.50 0.29
C ALA A 103 -19.06 -3.56 0.56
N GLY A 104 -20.27 -3.92 0.13
CA GLY A 104 -21.49 -3.16 0.37
C GLY A 104 -21.86 -2.97 1.84
N VAL A 105 -21.28 -3.76 2.76
CA VAL A 105 -21.52 -3.56 4.19
C VAL A 105 -21.09 -2.17 4.67
N PHE A 106 -20.02 -1.62 4.10
CA PHE A 106 -19.47 -0.33 4.52
C PHE A 106 -20.25 0.89 4.02
N ILE A 107 -21.16 0.71 3.06
CA ILE A 107 -21.98 1.79 2.50
C ILE A 107 -23.46 1.72 2.93
N LEU A 108 -23.79 0.85 3.92
CA LEU A 108 -25.14 0.77 4.43
C LEU A 108 -25.53 2.07 5.16
N PRO A 109 -26.68 2.66 4.84
CA PRO A 109 -27.16 3.84 5.55
C PRO A 109 -27.28 3.59 7.05
N TYR A 110 -26.97 4.61 7.84
CA TYR A 110 -27.14 4.59 9.31
C TYR A 110 -26.35 3.52 10.06
N MET A 111 -25.37 2.84 9.41
CA MET A 111 -24.55 1.84 10.07
C MET A 111 -23.76 2.41 11.26
N PHE A 112 -23.32 3.65 11.15
CA PHE A 112 -22.55 4.31 12.21
C PHE A 112 -23.31 5.53 12.74
N PRO A 113 -24.07 5.39 13.84
CA PRO A 113 -24.74 6.53 14.49
C PRO A 113 -23.76 7.59 14.99
N LYS A 114 -22.54 7.17 15.33
CA LYS A 114 -21.44 8.04 15.78
C LYS A 114 -20.14 7.69 15.06
N ILE A 115 -19.32 8.69 14.81
CA ILE A 115 -17.96 8.50 14.24
C ILE A 115 -17.15 7.52 15.06
N SER A 116 -17.22 7.59 16.39
CA SER A 116 -16.52 6.67 17.28
C SER A 116 -16.87 5.19 17.07
N ASP A 117 -18.03 4.88 16.52
CA ASP A 117 -18.43 3.51 16.23
C ASP A 117 -17.74 3.02 14.94
N ALA A 118 -17.60 3.89 13.95
CA ALA A 118 -16.80 3.64 12.76
C ALA A 118 -15.32 3.44 13.11
N GLU A 119 -14.76 4.32 13.94
CA GLU A 119 -13.37 4.21 14.42
C GLU A 119 -13.08 2.88 15.11
N LYS A 120 -13.99 2.42 15.97
CA LYS A 120 -13.87 1.11 16.64
C LYS A 120 -13.91 -0.06 15.66
N LEU A 121 -14.78 0.00 14.66
CA LEU A 121 -14.91 -1.08 13.67
C LEU A 121 -13.67 -1.11 12.77
N PHE A 122 -13.27 0.02 12.21
CA PHE A 122 -12.11 0.11 11.31
C PHE A 122 -10.77 -0.09 12.05
N GLY A 123 -10.71 0.19 13.36
CA GLY A 123 -9.57 -0.13 14.23
C GLY A 123 -9.50 -1.59 14.66
N ASN A 124 -10.53 -2.41 14.38
CA ASN A 124 -10.51 -3.84 14.69
C ASN A 124 -9.80 -4.62 13.57
N GLU A 125 -8.51 -4.88 13.75
CA GLU A 125 -7.67 -5.56 12.76
C GLU A 125 -8.22 -6.94 12.36
N ALA A 126 -8.72 -7.72 13.32
CA ALA A 126 -9.26 -9.06 13.04
C ALA A 126 -10.50 -9.00 12.12
N PHE A 127 -11.37 -8.03 12.36
CA PHE A 127 -12.53 -7.78 11.50
C PHE A 127 -12.11 -7.30 10.12
N MET A 128 -11.21 -6.32 10.07
CA MET A 128 -10.75 -5.73 8.80
C MET A 128 -10.03 -6.76 7.95
N ASN A 129 -9.13 -7.56 8.52
CA ASN A 129 -8.41 -8.61 7.80
C ASN A 129 -9.38 -9.67 7.24
N LYS A 130 -10.32 -10.15 8.05
CA LYS A 130 -11.34 -11.12 7.61
C LYS A 130 -12.17 -10.56 6.45
N THR A 131 -12.56 -9.30 6.53
CA THR A 131 -13.37 -8.64 5.50
C THR A 131 -12.55 -8.41 4.24
N ALA A 132 -11.30 -7.97 4.37
CA ALA A 132 -10.38 -7.78 3.24
C ALA A 132 -10.15 -9.09 2.49
N ASP A 133 -9.91 -10.20 3.20
CA ASP A 133 -9.74 -11.54 2.59
C ASP A 133 -10.99 -11.98 1.82
N ALA A 134 -12.16 -11.75 2.40
CA ALA A 134 -13.42 -12.10 1.75
C ALA A 134 -13.67 -11.26 0.48
N ILE A 135 -13.40 -9.94 0.54
CA ILE A 135 -13.48 -9.03 -0.60
C ILE A 135 -12.47 -9.44 -1.67
N ALA A 136 -11.23 -9.68 -1.31
CA ALA A 136 -10.17 -10.11 -2.23
C ALA A 136 -10.54 -11.40 -2.97
N LYS A 137 -11.09 -12.39 -2.24
CA LYS A 137 -11.54 -13.65 -2.82
C LYS A 137 -12.69 -13.46 -3.80
N GLN A 138 -13.67 -12.61 -3.47
CA GLN A 138 -14.84 -12.36 -4.34
C GLN A 138 -14.47 -11.53 -5.56
N SER A 139 -13.73 -10.45 -5.37
CA SER A 139 -13.30 -9.56 -6.45
C SER A 139 -12.22 -10.18 -7.33
N ARG A 140 -11.54 -11.22 -6.87
CA ARG A 140 -10.31 -11.78 -7.47
C ARG A 140 -9.20 -10.75 -7.60
N THR A 141 -9.12 -9.83 -6.63
CA THR A 141 -8.04 -8.88 -6.44
C THR A 141 -7.36 -9.16 -5.09
N ARG A 142 -6.21 -8.59 -4.87
CA ARG A 142 -5.51 -8.63 -3.57
C ARG A 142 -5.21 -7.24 -3.09
#